data_46f6bf43ff3f24b897c356fc115af405
#
_entry.id   46f6bf43ff3f24b897c356fc115af405
#
_cell.length_a   1.000
_cell.length_b   1.000
_cell.length_c   1.000
_cell.angle_alpha   90.00
_cell.angle_beta   90.00
_cell.angle_gamma   90.00
#
_symmetry.space_group_name_H-M   'P 1'
#
loop_
_entity.id
_entity.type
_entity.pdbx_description
1 polymer ?
#
loop_
_entity_poly.entity_id
_entity_poly.type
_entity_poly.pdbx_seq_one_letter_code
_entity_poly.pdbx_strand_id
1 'polypeptide(L)'
;MDIQTVLSDLKLNGKVIPVVGGDVNQTYRLKTEQRAYFLKIHPNVKKGFFEAEVDGLKELAAFVRVPDTYMLGETSEGAYLLMEWIEPGKGDQRDLAAALANLHQQTAPQFGFRKDNYLGTLIQKNSFEEDWWIFFFKNRLEAQISLAEETNRWNVQRQEKYLRFKERVLRSVEPKKITPRLLHGDLWSGNVFFDQQGQPIFVDPAVSYGNREQDIAMSQLFGGFRPEFLDAYQTIFPLEEGWEDRLPIYQLYYLLAHLNMFGESYGSQVDQLLESF
;
A
#
# COMPACT_ATOMS: atom_id res chain seq x y z
N MET A 1 -14.29 19.53 2.43
CA MET A 1 -13.30 20.64 2.62
C MET A 1 -13.31 21.50 1.38
N ASP A 2 -13.50 22.80 1.56
CA ASP A 2 -13.53 23.73 0.43
C ASP A 2 -12.11 23.92 -0.14
N ILE A 3 -11.97 23.75 -1.46
CA ILE A 3 -10.69 23.91 -2.16
C ILE A 3 -10.14 25.34 -2.10
N GLN A 4 -11.01 26.34 -2.03
CA GLN A 4 -10.57 27.74 -1.92
C GLN A 4 -9.88 28.02 -0.58
N THR A 5 -10.34 27.38 0.49
CA THR A 5 -9.68 27.43 1.80
C THR A 5 -8.26 26.86 1.71
N VAL A 6 -8.09 25.73 1.02
CA VAL A 6 -6.76 25.10 0.81
C VAL A 6 -5.85 25.99 -0.03
N LEU A 7 -6.35 26.55 -1.14
CA LEU A 7 -5.57 27.43 -2.01
C LEU A 7 -5.11 28.71 -1.28
N SER A 8 -5.98 29.25 -0.43
CA SER A 8 -5.65 30.42 0.40
C SER A 8 -4.53 30.10 1.40
N ASP A 9 -4.59 28.94 2.05
CA ASP A 9 -3.57 28.48 3.00
C ASP A 9 -2.23 28.20 2.30
N LEU A 10 -2.29 27.57 1.10
CA LEU A 10 -1.13 27.35 0.23
C LEU A 10 -0.52 28.64 -0.34
N LYS A 11 -1.26 29.75 -0.33
CA LYS A 11 -0.92 31.02 -1.04
C LYS A 11 -0.62 30.78 -2.52
N LEU A 12 -1.36 29.86 -3.14
CA LEU A 12 -1.24 29.50 -4.54
C LEU A 12 -2.50 29.88 -5.30
N ASN A 13 -2.29 30.45 -6.50
CA ASN A 13 -3.35 30.72 -7.46
C ASN A 13 -3.13 29.85 -8.70
N GLY A 14 -4.22 29.31 -9.23
CA GLY A 14 -4.13 28.47 -10.42
C GLY A 14 -5.44 27.81 -10.80
N LYS A 15 -5.41 27.13 -11.94
CA LYS A 15 -6.54 26.34 -12.41
C LYS A 15 -6.54 24.98 -11.70
N VAL A 16 -7.62 24.72 -10.98
CA VAL A 16 -7.87 23.41 -10.32
C VAL A 16 -8.62 22.51 -11.29
N ILE A 17 -8.10 21.32 -11.50
CA ILE A 17 -8.66 20.30 -12.38
C ILE A 17 -8.80 19.02 -11.56
N PRO A 18 -10.01 18.48 -11.33
CA PRO A 18 -10.19 17.21 -10.68
C PRO A 18 -9.43 16.10 -11.41
N VAL A 19 -8.78 15.23 -10.67
CA VAL A 19 -8.10 14.02 -11.20
C VAL A 19 -8.90 12.82 -10.76
N VAL A 20 -9.26 11.96 -11.72
CA VAL A 20 -9.93 10.69 -11.42
C VAL A 20 -8.89 9.71 -10.93
N GLY A 21 -9.05 9.17 -9.75
CA GLY A 21 -8.19 8.15 -9.16
C GLY A 21 -8.06 8.32 -7.64
N GLY A 22 -8.18 7.20 -6.93
CA GLY A 22 -8.14 7.12 -5.47
C GLY A 22 -9.54 7.21 -4.85
N ASP A 23 -9.94 6.11 -4.17
CA ASP A 23 -11.26 5.99 -3.54
C ASP A 23 -11.34 6.71 -2.19
N VAL A 24 -10.22 7.21 -1.67
CA VAL A 24 -10.08 7.74 -0.31
C VAL A 24 -9.98 9.27 -0.27
N ASN A 25 -9.22 9.87 -1.19
CA ASN A 25 -8.92 11.29 -1.19
C ASN A 25 -9.59 12.01 -2.36
N GLN A 26 -9.93 13.28 -2.16
CA GLN A 26 -10.21 14.19 -3.27
C GLN A 26 -8.88 14.63 -3.88
N THR A 27 -8.70 14.40 -5.17
CA THR A 27 -7.43 14.62 -5.87
C THR A 27 -7.59 15.63 -7.01
N TYR A 28 -6.60 16.50 -7.13
CA TYR A 28 -6.62 17.59 -8.09
C TYR A 28 -5.24 17.83 -8.72
N ARG A 29 -5.25 18.24 -9.99
CA ARG A 29 -4.12 18.92 -10.62
C ARG A 29 -4.29 20.42 -10.40
N LEU A 30 -3.37 21.05 -9.68
CA LEU A 30 -3.30 22.50 -9.55
C LEU A 30 -2.28 23.04 -10.54
N LYS A 31 -2.75 23.73 -11.60
CA LYS A 31 -1.91 24.33 -12.62
C LYS A 31 -1.73 25.81 -12.34
N THR A 32 -0.55 26.20 -11.87
CA THR A 32 -0.14 27.60 -11.69
C THR A 32 0.57 28.14 -12.94
N GLU A 33 0.96 29.41 -12.94
CA GLU A 33 1.78 30.00 -14.01
C GLU A 33 3.18 29.38 -14.11
N GLN A 34 3.73 28.88 -12.97
CA GLN A 34 5.10 28.38 -12.90
C GLN A 34 5.18 26.87 -13.15
N ARG A 35 4.27 26.08 -12.56
CA ARG A 35 4.26 24.63 -12.64
C ARG A 35 2.90 24.02 -12.32
N ALA A 36 2.77 22.72 -12.53
CA ALA A 36 1.64 21.96 -12.03
C ALA A 36 2.01 21.21 -10.74
N TYR A 37 1.00 21.01 -9.89
CA TYR A 37 1.08 20.23 -8.65
C TYR A 37 -0.01 19.18 -8.61
N PHE A 38 0.25 18.11 -7.87
CA PHE A 38 -0.77 17.16 -7.43
C PHE A 38 -1.20 17.52 -6.01
N LEU A 39 -2.49 17.74 -5.82
CA LEU A 39 -3.05 18.10 -4.53
C LEU A 39 -4.01 17.00 -4.08
N LYS A 40 -3.73 16.40 -2.92
CA LYS A 40 -4.65 15.54 -2.19
C LYS A 40 -5.33 16.30 -1.08
N ILE A 41 -6.62 16.10 -0.91
CA ILE A 41 -7.43 16.66 0.17
C ILE A 41 -8.23 15.51 0.80
N HIS A 42 -8.17 15.40 2.12
CA HIS A 42 -9.05 14.50 2.86
C HIS A 42 -9.83 15.28 3.93
N PRO A 43 -11.17 15.36 3.80
CA PRO A 43 -12.00 16.00 4.81
C PRO A 43 -12.00 15.16 6.10
N ASN A 44 -12.16 15.84 7.24
CA ASN A 44 -12.34 15.22 8.55
C ASN A 44 -11.15 14.39 9.08
N VAL A 45 -9.96 14.46 8.47
CA VAL A 45 -8.74 13.87 9.02
C VAL A 45 -7.79 14.95 9.56
N LYS A 46 -6.92 14.52 10.46
CA LYS A 46 -5.82 15.34 10.95
C LYS A 46 -4.60 15.23 10.05
N LYS A 47 -3.71 16.20 10.13
CA LYS A 47 -2.44 16.27 9.41
C LYS A 47 -1.62 14.97 9.48
N GLY A 48 -1.67 14.26 10.64
CA GLY A 48 -0.98 12.99 10.85
C GLY A 48 -1.33 11.90 9.82
N PHE A 49 -2.51 11.96 9.18
CA PHE A 49 -2.88 11.05 8.11
C PHE A 49 -1.92 11.16 6.92
N PHE A 50 -1.68 12.36 6.43
CA PHE A 50 -0.73 12.60 5.33
C PHE A 50 0.74 12.63 5.78
N GLU A 51 1.03 12.89 7.06
CA GLU A 51 2.40 12.73 7.59
C GLU A 51 2.90 11.29 7.42
N ALA A 52 2.02 10.32 7.59
CA ALA A 52 2.35 8.92 7.38
C ALA A 52 2.69 8.61 5.90
N GLU A 53 1.95 9.19 4.96
CA GLU A 53 2.25 9.07 3.52
C GLU A 53 3.59 9.75 3.17
N VAL A 54 3.81 10.97 3.66
CA VAL A 54 5.08 11.71 3.47
C VAL A 54 6.26 10.94 4.04
N ASP A 55 6.11 10.35 5.23
CA ASP A 55 7.14 9.50 5.84
C ASP A 55 7.44 8.27 4.98
N GLY A 56 6.40 7.65 4.41
CA GLY A 56 6.53 6.52 3.49
C GLY A 56 7.22 6.90 2.18
N LEU A 57 6.80 7.99 1.53
CA LEU A 57 7.44 8.48 0.30
C LEU A 57 8.92 8.80 0.52
N LYS A 58 9.27 9.43 1.65
CA LYS A 58 10.68 9.70 2.00
C LYS A 58 11.51 8.43 2.19
N GLU A 59 10.92 7.38 2.77
CA GLU A 59 11.61 6.10 2.94
C GLU A 59 11.89 5.45 1.57
N LEU A 60 10.93 5.49 0.65
CA LEU A 60 11.06 4.92 -0.69
C LEU A 60 11.99 5.73 -1.60
N ALA A 61 12.03 7.06 -1.45
CA ALA A 61 12.74 7.99 -2.35
C ALA A 61 14.24 7.70 -2.50
N ALA A 62 14.85 7.03 -1.51
CA ALA A 62 16.26 6.63 -1.57
C ALA A 62 16.52 5.51 -2.59
N PHE A 63 15.50 4.78 -3.02
CA PHE A 63 15.62 3.54 -3.77
C PHE A 63 14.81 3.51 -5.07
N VAL A 64 13.67 4.21 -5.09
CA VAL A 64 12.77 4.30 -6.25
C VAL A 64 12.29 5.73 -6.45
N ARG A 65 11.80 6.04 -7.64
CA ARG A 65 11.24 7.37 -7.94
C ARG A 65 9.82 7.46 -7.35
N VAL A 66 9.62 8.50 -6.54
CA VAL A 66 8.35 8.91 -5.95
C VAL A 66 8.14 10.40 -6.20
N PRO A 67 6.91 10.93 -6.12
CA PRO A 67 6.68 12.38 -6.21
C PRO A 67 7.34 13.14 -5.06
N ASP A 68 7.94 14.30 -5.36
CA ASP A 68 8.38 15.23 -4.34
C ASP A 68 7.20 15.78 -3.52
N THR A 69 7.36 15.90 -2.22
CA THR A 69 6.36 16.50 -1.34
C THR A 69 6.73 17.95 -1.03
N TYR A 70 5.82 18.90 -1.32
CA TYR A 70 6.12 20.31 -1.17
C TYR A 70 5.51 20.93 0.08
N MET A 71 4.25 20.61 0.37
CA MET A 71 3.56 21.19 1.52
C MET A 71 2.53 20.21 2.07
N LEU A 72 2.43 20.19 3.38
CA LEU A 72 1.46 19.44 4.14
C LEU A 72 0.78 20.39 5.12
N GLY A 73 -0.54 20.48 5.07
CA GLY A 73 -1.31 21.39 5.91
C GLY A 73 -2.58 20.77 6.48
N GLU A 74 -3.15 21.51 7.44
CA GLU A 74 -4.40 21.16 8.10
C GLU A 74 -5.25 22.43 8.27
N THR A 75 -6.54 22.29 8.02
CA THR A 75 -7.54 23.32 8.31
C THR A 75 -8.56 22.77 9.31
N SER A 76 -9.54 23.58 9.70
CA SER A 76 -10.65 23.11 10.55
C SER A 76 -11.50 22.01 9.87
N GLU A 77 -11.44 21.88 8.54
CA GLU A 77 -12.27 20.94 7.77
C GLU A 77 -11.55 19.65 7.39
N GLY A 78 -10.23 19.54 7.59
CA GLY A 78 -9.44 18.38 7.22
C GLY A 78 -7.99 18.71 6.89
N ALA A 79 -7.28 17.76 6.26
CA ALA A 79 -5.88 17.91 5.88
C ALA A 79 -5.68 17.86 4.37
N TYR A 80 -4.53 18.36 3.92
CA TYR A 80 -4.14 18.32 2.52
C TYR A 80 -2.64 18.06 2.36
N LEU A 81 -2.26 17.51 1.21
CA LEU A 81 -0.88 17.25 0.81
C LEU A 81 -0.65 17.77 -0.62
N LEU A 82 0.32 18.66 -0.79
CA LEU A 82 0.76 19.19 -2.08
C LEU A 82 2.04 18.48 -2.51
N MET A 83 1.99 17.86 -3.67
CA MET A 83 3.09 17.08 -4.24
C MET A 83 3.42 17.49 -5.66
N GLU A 84 4.51 16.97 -6.17
CA GLU A 84 4.89 17.07 -7.57
C GLU A 84 3.79 16.49 -8.46
N TRP A 85 3.44 17.24 -9.52
CA TRP A 85 2.68 16.70 -10.63
C TRP A 85 3.65 16.04 -11.61
N ILE A 86 3.54 14.73 -11.76
CA ILE A 86 4.31 13.98 -12.75
C ILE A 86 3.38 13.67 -13.91
N GLU A 87 3.75 14.08 -15.13
CA GLU A 87 2.94 13.82 -16.31
C GLU A 87 3.02 12.35 -16.67
N PRO A 88 1.89 11.62 -16.72
CA PRO A 88 1.92 10.19 -17.04
C PRO A 88 2.43 9.92 -18.46
N GLY A 89 3.13 8.82 -18.61
CA GLY A 89 3.69 8.33 -19.86
C GLY A 89 3.52 6.83 -20.02
N LYS A 90 4.39 6.22 -20.82
CA LYS A 90 4.45 4.78 -21.05
C LYS A 90 5.85 4.28 -20.73
N GLY A 91 5.95 3.10 -20.12
CA GLY A 91 7.22 2.47 -19.78
C GLY A 91 7.18 0.94 -19.89
N ASP A 92 8.30 0.33 -19.60
CA ASP A 92 8.46 -1.12 -19.64
C ASP A 92 8.19 -1.73 -18.26
N GLN A 93 7.42 -2.81 -18.22
CA GLN A 93 7.15 -3.55 -16.99
C GLN A 93 8.44 -4.15 -16.38
N ARG A 94 9.46 -4.37 -17.20
CA ARG A 94 10.79 -4.84 -16.73
C ARG A 94 11.52 -3.77 -15.93
N ASP A 95 11.38 -2.49 -16.27
CA ASP A 95 11.95 -1.38 -15.51
C ASP A 95 11.25 -1.24 -14.15
N LEU A 96 9.92 -1.44 -14.12
CA LEU A 96 9.15 -1.48 -12.88
C LEU A 96 9.60 -2.64 -11.98
N ALA A 97 9.81 -3.83 -12.55
CA ALA A 97 10.33 -5.00 -11.84
C ALA A 97 11.72 -4.75 -11.26
N ALA A 98 12.60 -4.11 -12.03
CA ALA A 98 13.95 -3.75 -11.56
C ALA A 98 13.91 -2.74 -10.42
N ALA A 99 13.04 -1.73 -10.49
CA ALA A 99 12.85 -0.76 -9.44
C ALA A 99 12.31 -1.42 -8.15
N LEU A 100 11.31 -2.30 -8.27
CA LEU A 100 10.79 -3.05 -7.13
C LEU A 100 11.85 -4.00 -6.53
N ALA A 101 12.62 -4.68 -7.36
CA ALA A 101 13.71 -5.55 -6.88
C ALA A 101 14.77 -4.76 -6.10
N ASN A 102 15.12 -3.55 -6.56
CA ASN A 102 16.02 -2.65 -5.84
C ASN A 102 15.45 -2.26 -4.47
N LEU A 103 14.16 -1.92 -4.41
CA LEU A 103 13.47 -1.64 -3.15
C LEU A 103 13.53 -2.85 -2.20
N HIS A 104 13.18 -4.03 -2.68
CA HIS A 104 13.16 -5.26 -1.88
C HIS A 104 14.55 -5.77 -1.48
N GLN A 105 15.64 -5.24 -2.02
CA GLN A 105 17.00 -5.54 -1.54
C GLN A 105 17.30 -4.82 -0.21
N GLN A 106 16.55 -3.79 0.15
CA GLN A 106 16.74 -3.06 1.39
C GLN A 106 16.23 -3.86 2.58
N THR A 107 17.01 -3.92 3.65
CA THR A 107 16.75 -4.78 4.82
C THR A 107 16.74 -3.99 6.12
N ALA A 108 16.07 -4.56 7.12
CA ALA A 108 16.09 -4.07 8.50
C ALA A 108 16.35 -5.23 9.48
N PRO A 109 16.69 -4.94 10.74
CA PRO A 109 16.88 -5.98 11.75
C PRO A 109 15.57 -6.66 12.18
N GLN A 110 14.42 -5.97 12.07
CA GLN A 110 13.11 -6.43 12.52
C GLN A 110 12.02 -6.12 11.49
N PHE A 111 10.92 -6.86 11.54
CA PHE A 111 9.68 -6.56 10.81
C PHE A 111 8.95 -5.40 11.47
N GLY A 112 8.22 -4.60 10.67
CA GLY A 112 7.48 -3.45 11.16
C GLY A 112 7.99 -2.12 10.61
N PHE A 113 7.64 -1.04 11.26
CA PHE A 113 8.10 0.30 10.91
C PHE A 113 8.12 1.20 12.15
N ARG A 114 8.86 2.32 12.07
CA ARG A 114 9.02 3.26 13.22
C ARG A 114 7.72 3.88 13.74
N LYS A 115 6.67 3.88 12.91
CA LYS A 115 5.34 4.40 13.25
C LYS A 115 4.26 3.55 12.57
N ASP A 116 3.08 3.51 13.15
CA ASP A 116 1.88 3.09 12.44
C ASP A 116 1.62 4.04 11.26
N ASN A 117 1.08 3.52 10.18
CA ASN A 117 0.67 4.29 9.00
C ASN A 117 -0.72 3.83 8.52
N TYR A 118 -1.02 3.98 7.23
CA TYR A 118 -2.36 3.68 6.73
C TYR A 118 -2.29 2.81 5.48
N LEU A 119 -3.23 1.89 5.38
CA LEU A 119 -3.63 1.21 4.14
C LEU A 119 -5.02 1.74 3.76
N GLY A 120 -5.09 2.58 2.72
CA GLY A 120 -6.29 3.38 2.48
C GLY A 120 -6.61 4.28 3.68
N THR A 121 -7.77 4.08 4.32
CA THR A 121 -8.17 4.80 5.54
C THR A 121 -7.89 4.03 6.83
N LEU A 122 -7.44 2.79 6.73
CA LEU A 122 -7.28 1.90 7.87
C LEU A 122 -5.88 2.03 8.48
N ILE A 123 -5.82 2.12 9.80
CA ILE A 123 -4.55 2.12 10.53
C ILE A 123 -3.83 0.79 10.30
N GLN A 124 -2.62 0.85 9.77
CA GLN A 124 -1.71 -0.29 9.63
C GLN A 124 -0.74 -0.32 10.80
N LYS A 125 -0.87 -1.35 11.64
CA LYS A 125 -0.02 -1.57 12.81
C LYS A 125 1.39 -2.00 12.40
N ASN A 126 2.41 -1.33 12.97
CA ASN A 126 3.80 -1.53 12.58
C ASN A 126 4.74 -1.78 13.76
N SER A 127 4.21 -2.25 14.90
CA SER A 127 5.04 -2.64 16.05
C SER A 127 6.14 -3.62 15.61
N PHE A 128 7.37 -3.38 16.05
CA PHE A 128 8.51 -4.22 15.68
C PHE A 128 8.38 -5.63 16.24
N GLU A 129 8.71 -6.63 15.41
CA GLU A 129 8.76 -8.06 15.75
C GLU A 129 9.96 -8.71 15.08
N GLU A 130 10.54 -9.75 15.72
CA GLU A 130 11.67 -10.51 15.16
C GLU A 130 11.22 -11.67 14.27
N ASP A 131 10.02 -12.20 14.53
CA ASP A 131 9.42 -13.29 13.76
C ASP A 131 8.38 -12.77 12.78
N TRP A 132 8.51 -13.19 11.50
CA TRP A 132 7.60 -12.77 10.45
C TRP A 132 6.16 -13.21 10.69
N TRP A 133 5.96 -14.46 11.10
CA TRP A 133 4.61 -14.99 11.24
C TRP A 133 3.89 -14.40 12.44
N ILE A 134 4.61 -14.11 13.53
CA ILE A 134 4.06 -13.35 14.66
C ILE A 134 3.65 -11.95 14.19
N PHE A 135 4.53 -11.27 13.45
CA PHE A 135 4.24 -9.94 12.91
C PHE A 135 3.02 -9.97 11.99
N PHE A 136 3.02 -10.88 11.01
CA PHE A 136 1.97 -10.92 9.98
C PHE A 136 0.60 -11.29 10.56
N PHE A 137 0.52 -12.31 11.40
CA PHE A 137 -0.75 -12.65 12.03
C PHE A 137 -1.26 -11.53 12.93
N LYS A 138 -0.44 -11.02 13.84
CA LYS A 138 -0.84 -10.02 14.84
C LYS A 138 -1.12 -8.64 14.24
N ASN A 139 -0.16 -8.11 13.47
CA ASN A 139 -0.20 -6.72 12.99
C ASN A 139 -0.88 -6.57 11.63
N ARG A 140 -1.18 -7.65 10.92
CA ARG A 140 -1.86 -7.62 9.62
C ARG A 140 -3.23 -8.29 9.71
N LEU A 141 -3.30 -9.61 9.88
CA LEU A 141 -4.57 -10.33 9.80
C LEU A 141 -5.47 -10.05 11.01
N GLU A 142 -4.99 -10.26 12.24
CA GLU A 142 -5.80 -10.12 13.45
C GLU A 142 -6.22 -8.68 13.71
N ALA A 143 -5.38 -7.71 13.35
CA ALA A 143 -5.76 -6.29 13.40
C ALA A 143 -6.95 -5.98 12.48
N GLN A 144 -6.99 -6.56 11.27
CA GLN A 144 -8.11 -6.39 10.33
C GLN A 144 -9.34 -7.21 10.77
N ILE A 145 -9.14 -8.39 11.33
CA ILE A 145 -10.24 -9.22 11.88
C ILE A 145 -10.92 -8.48 13.03
N SER A 146 -10.17 -7.92 13.97
CA SER A 146 -10.75 -7.14 15.08
C SER A 146 -11.60 -5.98 14.58
N LEU A 147 -11.16 -5.27 13.55
CA LEU A 147 -11.94 -4.20 12.94
C LEU A 147 -13.21 -4.73 12.24
N ALA A 148 -13.12 -5.90 11.60
CA ALA A 148 -14.28 -6.54 10.97
C ALA A 148 -15.29 -7.04 12.03
N GLU A 149 -14.83 -7.46 13.21
CA GLU A 149 -15.69 -7.79 14.36
C GLU A 149 -16.45 -6.55 14.86
N GLU A 150 -15.74 -5.43 15.07
CA GLU A 150 -16.35 -4.16 15.50
C GLU A 150 -17.42 -3.66 14.53
N THR A 151 -17.28 -3.95 13.24
CA THR A 151 -18.22 -3.53 12.18
C THR A 151 -19.23 -4.61 11.78
N ASN A 152 -19.34 -5.70 12.55
CA ASN A 152 -20.22 -6.86 12.31
C ASN A 152 -20.02 -7.53 10.91
N ARG A 153 -18.80 -7.52 10.41
CA ARG A 153 -18.39 -8.18 9.16
C ARG A 153 -17.61 -9.48 9.41
N TRP A 154 -17.44 -9.86 10.66
CA TRP A 154 -16.76 -11.08 11.07
C TRP A 154 -17.68 -11.92 11.96
N ASN A 155 -18.01 -13.13 11.53
CA ASN A 155 -18.90 -14.03 12.22
C ASN A 155 -18.17 -15.29 12.73
N VAL A 156 -18.87 -16.11 13.49
CA VAL A 156 -18.29 -17.35 14.08
C VAL A 156 -17.74 -18.30 13.00
N GLN A 157 -18.43 -18.42 11.85
CA GLN A 157 -17.98 -19.30 10.76
C GLN A 157 -16.66 -18.80 10.15
N ARG A 158 -16.51 -17.49 9.92
CA ARG A 158 -15.23 -16.88 9.46
C ARG A 158 -14.14 -17.11 10.48
N GLN A 159 -14.45 -16.96 11.77
CA GLN A 159 -13.50 -17.19 12.85
C GLN A 159 -13.00 -18.63 12.87
N GLU A 160 -13.89 -19.62 12.73
CA GLU A 160 -13.50 -21.03 12.66
C GLU A 160 -12.64 -21.35 11.42
N LYS A 161 -13.00 -20.78 10.25
CA LYS A 161 -12.19 -20.90 9.02
C LYS A 161 -10.80 -20.29 9.22
N TYR A 162 -10.72 -19.10 9.82
CA TYR A 162 -9.44 -18.43 10.10
C TYR A 162 -8.55 -19.24 11.03
N LEU A 163 -9.09 -19.82 12.08
CA LEU A 163 -8.29 -20.66 12.99
C LEU A 163 -7.70 -21.88 12.27
N ARG A 164 -8.48 -22.53 11.41
CA ARG A 164 -8.00 -23.63 10.57
C ARG A 164 -6.95 -23.17 9.57
N PHE A 165 -7.19 -22.05 8.90
CA PHE A 165 -6.24 -21.39 7.99
C PHE A 165 -4.91 -21.10 8.70
N LYS A 166 -4.94 -20.43 9.85
CA LYS A 166 -3.74 -20.09 10.63
C LYS A 166 -2.95 -21.36 11.02
N GLU A 167 -3.64 -22.39 11.48
CA GLU A 167 -2.99 -23.65 11.84
C GLU A 167 -2.31 -24.31 10.63
N ARG A 168 -2.97 -24.34 9.46
CA ARG A 168 -2.39 -24.92 8.23
C ARG A 168 -1.19 -24.11 7.74
N VAL A 169 -1.28 -22.79 7.73
CA VAL A 169 -0.14 -21.93 7.38
C VAL A 169 1.05 -22.23 8.27
N LEU A 170 0.86 -22.24 9.60
CA LEU A 170 1.96 -22.48 10.55
C LEU A 170 2.56 -23.90 10.44
N ARG A 171 1.80 -24.86 9.92
CA ARG A 171 2.32 -26.22 9.64
C ARG A 171 3.04 -26.33 8.30
N SER A 172 2.63 -25.54 7.30
CA SER A 172 3.17 -25.62 5.92
C SER A 172 4.44 -24.78 5.74
N VAL A 173 4.60 -23.72 6.55
CA VAL A 173 5.76 -22.85 6.44
C VAL A 173 6.95 -23.49 7.16
N GLU A 174 8.00 -23.76 6.41
CA GLU A 174 9.27 -24.15 7.03
C GLU A 174 9.80 -23.01 7.89
N PRO A 175 10.53 -23.29 8.98
CA PRO A 175 11.15 -22.27 9.84
C PRO A 175 12.36 -21.63 9.14
N LYS A 176 12.23 -21.28 7.87
CA LYS A 176 13.23 -20.49 7.15
C LYS A 176 13.23 -19.07 7.69
N LYS A 177 14.40 -18.55 7.94
CA LYS A 177 14.57 -17.16 8.39
C LYS A 177 14.17 -16.23 7.24
N ILE A 178 12.97 -15.65 7.32
CA ILE A 178 12.52 -14.60 6.41
C ILE A 178 13.28 -13.32 6.77
N THR A 179 13.85 -12.65 5.78
CA THR A 179 14.57 -11.39 5.97
C THR A 179 13.58 -10.23 5.84
N PRO A 180 13.52 -9.30 6.81
CA PRO A 180 12.72 -8.09 6.67
C PRO A 180 13.19 -7.26 5.47
N ARG A 181 12.30 -7.02 4.50
CA ARG A 181 12.53 -6.25 3.28
C ARG A 181 11.66 -5.01 3.27
N LEU A 182 12.19 -3.90 2.75
CA LEU A 182 11.38 -2.69 2.58
C LEU A 182 10.30 -2.94 1.52
N LEU A 183 9.03 -2.75 1.91
CA LEU A 183 7.88 -2.94 1.06
C LEU A 183 7.27 -1.60 0.67
N HIS A 184 6.67 -1.55 -0.52
CA HIS A 184 5.69 -0.52 -0.85
C HIS A 184 4.45 -0.63 0.06
N GLY A 185 3.98 -1.85 0.29
CA GLY A 185 2.91 -2.20 1.22
C GLY A 185 1.50 -2.10 0.65
N ASP A 186 1.32 -1.39 -0.48
CA ASP A 186 0.05 -1.28 -1.22
C ASP A 186 0.31 -1.29 -2.74
N LEU A 187 1.00 -2.32 -3.23
CA LEU A 187 1.50 -2.40 -4.61
C LEU A 187 0.46 -2.96 -5.57
N TRP A 188 -0.58 -2.20 -5.89
CA TRP A 188 -1.48 -2.50 -6.99
C TRP A 188 -1.27 -1.56 -8.17
N SER A 189 -1.85 -1.86 -9.33
CA SER A 189 -1.59 -1.12 -10.58
C SER A 189 -2.01 0.35 -10.55
N GLY A 190 -2.87 0.76 -9.61
CA GLY A 190 -3.23 2.16 -9.41
C GLY A 190 -2.18 2.99 -8.65
N ASN A 191 -1.27 2.33 -7.94
CA ASN A 191 -0.23 2.98 -7.14
C ASN A 191 1.15 3.00 -7.83
N VAL A 192 1.21 2.63 -9.11
CA VAL A 192 2.40 2.73 -9.95
C VAL A 192 2.03 3.23 -11.34
N PHE A 193 2.86 4.08 -11.92
CA PHE A 193 2.73 4.52 -13.31
C PHE A 193 4.10 4.88 -13.87
N PHE A 194 4.17 5.24 -15.14
CA PHE A 194 5.41 5.69 -15.76
C PHE A 194 5.31 7.18 -16.10
N ASP A 195 6.42 7.90 -15.96
CA ASP A 195 6.53 9.26 -16.46
C ASP A 195 6.74 9.28 -18.00
N GLN A 196 6.88 10.47 -18.57
CA GLN A 196 7.09 10.64 -20.01
C GLN A 196 8.47 10.13 -20.49
N GLN A 197 9.41 9.92 -19.59
CA GLN A 197 10.72 9.31 -19.84
C GLN A 197 10.72 7.79 -19.72
N GLY A 198 9.59 7.20 -19.32
CA GLY A 198 9.44 5.76 -19.10
C GLY A 198 9.94 5.29 -17.73
N GLN A 199 10.24 6.21 -16.82
CA GLN A 199 10.67 5.86 -15.47
C GLN A 199 9.45 5.44 -14.62
N PRO A 200 9.51 4.30 -13.88
CA PRO A 200 8.45 3.90 -12.99
C PRO A 200 8.37 4.81 -11.77
N ILE A 201 7.16 5.24 -11.44
CA ILE A 201 6.82 6.13 -10.32
C ILE A 201 5.95 5.36 -9.33
N PHE A 202 6.32 5.39 -8.05
CA PHE A 202 5.56 4.76 -6.96
C PHE A 202 4.85 5.82 -6.14
N VAL A 203 3.58 5.60 -5.82
CA VAL A 203 2.72 6.54 -5.08
C VAL A 203 1.90 5.81 -4.03
N ASP A 204 1.38 6.55 -3.05
CA ASP A 204 0.45 6.02 -2.01
C ASP A 204 0.98 4.79 -1.24
N PRO A 205 2.20 4.84 -0.72
CA PRO A 205 2.79 3.70 -0.05
C PRO A 205 2.22 3.49 1.36
N ALA A 206 2.12 2.21 1.75
CA ALA A 206 1.86 1.76 3.12
C ALA A 206 3.11 1.03 3.66
N VAL A 207 4.23 1.75 3.74
CA VAL A 207 5.55 1.16 3.97
C VAL A 207 5.67 0.37 5.26
N SER A 208 6.37 -0.74 5.18
CA SER A 208 6.90 -1.49 6.33
C SER A 208 8.05 -2.38 5.89
N TYR A 209 8.82 -2.87 6.85
CA TYR A 209 9.74 -3.98 6.59
C TYR A 209 9.00 -5.29 6.82
N GLY A 210 8.85 -6.09 5.77
CA GLY A 210 8.06 -7.32 5.74
C GLY A 210 8.65 -8.40 4.84
N ASN A 211 7.86 -9.43 4.54
CA ASN A 211 8.20 -10.38 3.48
C ASN A 211 7.84 -9.78 2.13
N ARG A 212 8.81 -9.71 1.21
CA ARG A 212 8.64 -9.16 -0.15
C ARG A 212 7.53 -9.83 -0.98
N GLU A 213 7.19 -11.07 -0.66
CA GLU A 213 6.06 -11.77 -1.28
C GLU A 213 4.72 -11.08 -1.03
N GLN A 214 4.62 -10.22 -0.01
CA GLN A 214 3.42 -9.44 0.26
C GLN A 214 3.14 -8.42 -0.87
N ASP A 215 4.15 -7.68 -1.34
CA ASP A 215 3.98 -6.77 -2.49
C ASP A 215 3.71 -7.53 -3.80
N ILE A 216 4.36 -8.68 -4.00
CA ILE A 216 4.08 -9.56 -5.14
C ILE A 216 2.63 -10.06 -5.09
N ALA A 217 2.14 -10.48 -3.93
CA ALA A 217 0.76 -10.93 -3.75
C ALA A 217 -0.26 -9.82 -4.09
N MET A 218 0.01 -8.58 -3.65
CA MET A 218 -0.84 -7.43 -3.96
C MET A 218 -0.83 -7.11 -5.45
N SER A 219 0.33 -7.17 -6.11
CA SER A 219 0.44 -6.90 -7.55
C SER A 219 -0.36 -7.88 -8.42
N GLN A 220 -0.64 -9.09 -7.91
CA GLN A 220 -1.41 -10.12 -8.62
C GLN A 220 -2.90 -10.12 -8.26
N LEU A 221 -3.30 -9.45 -7.16
CA LEU A 221 -4.67 -9.57 -6.62
C LEU A 221 -5.72 -8.90 -7.50
N PHE A 222 -5.44 -7.69 -7.98
CA PHE A 222 -6.40 -6.88 -8.76
C PHE A 222 -6.02 -6.72 -10.23
N GLY A 223 -4.94 -7.37 -10.67
CA GLY A 223 -4.45 -7.31 -12.04
C GLY A 223 -3.75 -5.97 -12.37
N GLY A 224 -3.57 -5.74 -13.69
CA GLY A 224 -2.94 -4.53 -14.21
C GLY A 224 -1.41 -4.64 -14.41
N PHE A 225 -0.75 -5.57 -13.74
CA PHE A 225 0.63 -5.95 -14.04
C PHE A 225 0.65 -7.01 -15.14
N ARG A 226 1.56 -6.84 -16.11
CA ARG A 226 1.72 -7.81 -17.20
C ARG A 226 2.67 -8.94 -16.78
N PRO A 227 2.60 -10.12 -17.43
CA PRO A 227 3.48 -11.25 -17.11
C PRO A 227 4.97 -10.89 -17.12
N GLU A 228 5.39 -10.00 -18.01
CA GLU A 228 6.79 -9.56 -18.14
C GLU A 228 7.33 -8.88 -16.85
N PHE A 229 6.45 -8.32 -16.03
CA PHE A 229 6.82 -7.77 -14.71
C PHE A 229 7.36 -8.87 -13.79
N LEU A 230 6.59 -9.92 -13.61
CA LEU A 230 6.94 -11.01 -12.70
C LEU A 230 8.14 -11.81 -13.20
N ASP A 231 8.20 -12.10 -14.50
CA ASP A 231 9.33 -12.79 -15.15
C ASP A 231 10.64 -12.02 -14.95
N ALA A 232 10.59 -10.69 -15.15
CA ALA A 232 11.76 -9.84 -14.94
C ALA A 232 12.16 -9.75 -13.46
N TYR A 233 11.17 -9.63 -12.56
CA TYR A 233 11.43 -9.63 -11.11
C TYR A 233 12.11 -10.94 -10.68
N GLN A 234 11.59 -12.09 -11.11
CA GLN A 234 12.15 -13.41 -10.83
C GLN A 234 13.57 -13.58 -11.39
N THR A 235 13.86 -12.97 -12.54
CA THR A 235 15.21 -12.99 -13.11
C THR A 235 16.21 -12.18 -12.28
N ILE A 236 15.78 -11.03 -11.74
CA ILE A 236 16.65 -10.08 -11.00
C ILE A 236 16.80 -10.52 -9.54
N PHE A 237 15.70 -10.89 -8.91
CA PHE A 237 15.64 -11.23 -7.49
C PHE A 237 14.67 -12.40 -7.25
N PRO A 238 15.10 -13.66 -7.54
CA PRO A 238 14.26 -14.84 -7.48
C PRO A 238 13.53 -14.98 -6.14
N LEU A 239 12.24 -15.27 -6.20
CA LEU A 239 11.44 -15.62 -5.02
C LEU A 239 11.80 -17.03 -4.54
N GLU A 240 11.52 -17.29 -3.28
CA GLU A 240 11.76 -18.60 -2.68
C GLU A 240 10.81 -19.66 -3.27
N GLU A 241 11.29 -20.91 -3.39
CA GLU A 241 10.48 -22.02 -3.87
C GLU A 241 9.12 -22.10 -3.12
N GLY A 242 8.04 -22.36 -3.87
CA GLY A 242 6.68 -22.41 -3.36
C GLY A 242 6.05 -21.04 -3.05
N TRP A 243 6.60 -19.97 -3.58
CA TRP A 243 6.05 -18.62 -3.37
C TRP A 243 4.62 -18.48 -3.93
N GLU A 244 4.30 -19.15 -5.03
CA GLU A 244 2.95 -19.13 -5.61
C GLU A 244 1.90 -19.64 -4.62
N ASP A 245 2.22 -20.73 -3.89
CA ASP A 245 1.33 -21.32 -2.89
C ASP A 245 1.14 -20.40 -1.69
N ARG A 246 2.08 -19.47 -1.44
CA ARG A 246 1.99 -18.50 -0.34
C ARG A 246 1.27 -17.21 -0.70
N LEU A 247 1.06 -16.88 -1.98
CA LEU A 247 0.38 -15.65 -2.37
C LEU A 247 -1.01 -15.49 -1.72
N PRO A 248 -1.87 -16.54 -1.66
CA PRO A 248 -3.18 -16.43 -1.02
C PRO A 248 -3.10 -15.99 0.45
N ILE A 249 -2.02 -16.38 1.16
CA ILE A 249 -1.81 -16.01 2.57
C ILE A 249 -1.70 -14.48 2.68
N TYR A 250 -0.90 -13.86 1.82
CA TYR A 250 -0.70 -12.41 1.82
C TYR A 250 -1.88 -11.65 1.23
N GLN A 251 -2.54 -12.20 0.22
CA GLN A 251 -3.74 -11.63 -0.38
C GLN A 251 -4.90 -11.52 0.61
N LEU A 252 -4.99 -12.44 1.58
CA LEU A 252 -6.01 -12.38 2.62
C LEU A 252 -5.96 -11.06 3.41
N TYR A 253 -4.77 -10.53 3.70
CA TYR A 253 -4.63 -9.24 4.37
C TYR A 253 -5.31 -8.10 3.60
N TYR A 254 -5.04 -8.02 2.31
CA TYR A 254 -5.63 -6.98 1.46
C TYR A 254 -7.13 -7.15 1.28
N LEU A 255 -7.62 -8.38 1.14
CA LEU A 255 -9.06 -8.64 1.06
C LEU A 255 -9.78 -8.33 2.37
N LEU A 256 -9.17 -8.59 3.54
CA LEU A 256 -9.72 -8.17 4.83
C LEU A 256 -9.77 -6.64 4.94
N ALA A 257 -8.73 -5.93 4.49
CA ALA A 257 -8.75 -4.48 4.45
C ALA A 257 -9.85 -3.95 3.51
N HIS A 258 -10.03 -4.55 2.34
CA HIS A 258 -11.12 -4.21 1.42
C HIS A 258 -12.50 -4.53 1.98
N LEU A 259 -12.66 -5.66 2.69
CA LEU A 259 -13.88 -5.97 3.45
C LEU A 259 -14.19 -4.86 4.46
N ASN A 260 -13.18 -4.37 5.17
CA ASN A 260 -13.37 -3.31 6.17
C ASN A 260 -13.66 -1.94 5.54
N MET A 261 -13.07 -1.59 4.41
CA MET A 261 -13.32 -0.30 3.74
C MET A 261 -14.61 -0.29 2.92
N PHE A 262 -14.86 -1.34 2.15
CA PHE A 262 -15.89 -1.35 1.10
C PHE A 262 -17.05 -2.31 1.35
N GLY A 263 -16.99 -3.09 2.42
CA GLY A 263 -18.09 -3.93 2.87
C GLY A 263 -18.11 -5.34 2.27
N GLU A 264 -19.27 -5.99 2.42
CA GLU A 264 -19.46 -7.42 2.20
C GLU A 264 -19.30 -7.87 0.73
N SER A 265 -19.16 -6.93 -0.21
CA SER A 265 -18.81 -7.24 -1.61
C SER A 265 -17.49 -8.01 -1.72
N TYR A 266 -16.61 -7.89 -0.73
CA TYR A 266 -15.35 -8.64 -0.63
C TYR A 266 -15.44 -9.90 0.24
N GLY A 267 -16.57 -10.11 0.93
CA GLY A 267 -16.75 -11.22 1.88
C GLY A 267 -16.57 -12.60 1.26
N SER A 268 -17.13 -12.83 0.06
CA SER A 268 -16.98 -14.10 -0.64
C SER A 268 -15.54 -14.43 -1.00
N GLN A 269 -14.72 -13.44 -1.36
CA GLN A 269 -13.30 -13.64 -1.67
C GLN A 269 -12.50 -13.96 -0.40
N VAL A 270 -12.81 -13.28 0.72
CA VAL A 270 -12.24 -13.62 2.03
C VAL A 270 -12.57 -15.04 2.41
N ASP A 271 -13.84 -15.44 2.29
CA ASP A 271 -14.30 -16.79 2.61
C ASP A 271 -13.60 -17.87 1.76
N GLN A 272 -13.44 -17.64 0.45
CA GLN A 272 -12.74 -18.52 -0.47
C GLN A 272 -11.25 -18.69 -0.09
N LEU A 273 -10.55 -17.62 0.24
CA LEU A 273 -9.14 -17.71 0.64
C LEU A 273 -8.97 -18.46 1.97
N LEU A 274 -9.86 -18.25 2.94
CA LEU A 274 -9.85 -18.99 4.21
C LEU A 274 -10.08 -20.49 4.02
N GLU A 275 -10.75 -20.91 2.94
CA GLU A 275 -11.05 -22.32 2.63
C GLU A 275 -9.99 -22.94 1.70
N SER A 276 -9.26 -22.15 0.92
CA SER A 276 -8.30 -22.66 -0.06
C SER A 276 -7.00 -23.18 0.55
N PHE A 277 -6.77 -22.90 1.80
CA PHE A 277 -5.56 -23.29 2.54
C PHE A 277 -5.76 -24.44 3.50
#